data_76bdcb3206cd02a714e26bce6a018eb6
#
_entry.id   76bdcb3206cd02a714e26bce6a018eb6
#
_cell.length_a   1.000
_cell.length_b   1.000
_cell.length_c   1.000
_cell.angle_alpha   90.00
_cell.angle_beta   90.00
_cell.angle_gamma   90.00
#
_symmetry.space_group_name_H-M   'P 1'
#
loop_
_entity.id
_entity.type
_entity.pdbx_description
1 polymer ?
#
loop_
_entity_poly.entity_id
_entity_poly.type
_entity_poly.pdbx_seq_one_letter_code
_entity_poly.pdbx_strand_id
1 'polypeptide(L)'
;EGAGLLVLSASRSVKAQALVRYGWAVSVDPTAQALREATPRVHLHGPVEAEREGAGGRMRIPQAALRMIRQGLREGPVLIQVASAGYWPTVVCRRCGEHARCGRCSGPLTMNAEGVASCAWCGRDPGSWRCPHCSGRELRGARVGSSRTAEEIARTLPEASVLESSAAHRVSRTLPSRPTVIVATAGAEPHVEG
;
A
#
# COMPACT_ATOMS: atom_id res chain seq x y z
N GLU A 1 -46.38 20.03 -9.84
CA GLU A 1 -45.37 19.28 -10.62
C GLU A 1 -44.31 18.78 -9.68
N GLY A 2 -44.20 17.47 -9.52
CA GLY A 2 -43.21 16.82 -8.63
C GLY A 2 -41.87 16.67 -9.35
N ALA A 3 -40.79 17.17 -8.74
CA ALA A 3 -39.43 16.92 -9.22
C ALA A 3 -38.95 15.55 -8.76
N GLY A 4 -38.35 14.76 -9.65
CA GLY A 4 -37.70 13.51 -9.32
C GLY A 4 -36.21 13.76 -9.02
N LEU A 5 -35.66 13.09 -7.99
CA LEU A 5 -34.24 13.10 -7.66
C LEU A 5 -33.63 11.74 -7.93
N LEU A 6 -32.57 11.69 -8.75
CA LEU A 6 -31.76 10.50 -8.99
C LEU A 6 -30.36 10.71 -8.43
N VAL A 7 -29.95 9.82 -7.52
CA VAL A 7 -28.60 9.81 -6.94
C VAL A 7 -27.83 8.61 -7.49
N LEU A 8 -26.75 8.89 -8.23
CA LEU A 8 -25.88 7.88 -8.84
C LEU A 8 -24.55 7.80 -8.09
N SER A 9 -24.08 6.59 -7.82
CA SER A 9 -22.79 6.35 -7.18
C SER A 9 -22.30 4.94 -7.48
N ALA A 10 -20.98 4.75 -7.57
CA ALA A 10 -20.37 3.43 -7.72
C ALA A 10 -20.56 2.56 -6.47
N SER A 11 -20.74 3.17 -5.30
CA SER A 11 -21.05 2.49 -4.06
C SER A 11 -22.02 3.32 -3.22
N ARG A 12 -22.89 2.65 -2.47
CA ARG A 12 -23.87 3.33 -1.63
C ARG A 12 -23.21 3.87 -0.35
N SER A 13 -23.24 5.17 -0.16
CA SER A 13 -22.78 5.79 1.09
C SER A 13 -23.75 5.49 2.25
N VAL A 14 -23.26 5.60 3.49
CA VAL A 14 -24.11 5.43 4.70
C VAL A 14 -25.31 6.37 4.68
N LYS A 15 -25.13 7.62 4.21
CA LYS A 15 -26.21 8.61 4.08
C LYS A 15 -27.24 8.19 3.03
N ALA A 16 -26.81 7.72 1.86
CA ALA A 16 -27.70 7.23 0.82
C ALA A 16 -28.46 5.96 1.30
N GLN A 17 -27.78 5.06 2.04
CA GLN A 17 -28.42 3.89 2.63
C GLN A 17 -29.49 4.27 3.66
N ALA A 18 -29.27 5.32 4.44
CA ALA A 18 -30.26 5.83 5.39
C ALA A 18 -31.53 6.32 4.68
N LEU A 19 -31.42 7.01 3.55
CA LEU A 19 -32.59 7.44 2.74
C LEU A 19 -33.42 6.25 2.29
N VAL A 20 -32.77 5.17 1.82
CA VAL A 20 -33.45 3.95 1.42
C VAL A 20 -34.11 3.28 2.63
N ARG A 21 -33.40 3.17 3.75
CA ARG A 21 -33.90 2.53 4.97
C ARG A 21 -35.12 3.24 5.58
N TYR A 22 -35.16 4.58 5.47
CA TYR A 22 -36.28 5.38 5.95
C TYR A 22 -37.41 5.56 4.90
N GLY A 23 -37.32 4.90 3.77
CA GLY A 23 -38.38 4.94 2.75
C GLY A 23 -38.41 6.24 1.93
N TRP A 24 -37.40 7.10 2.05
CA TRP A 24 -37.28 8.33 1.28
C TRP A 24 -36.88 8.12 -0.17
N ALA A 25 -36.13 7.07 -0.42
CA ALA A 25 -35.62 6.72 -1.74
C ALA A 25 -35.83 5.23 -2.01
N VAL A 26 -36.04 4.90 -3.27
CA VAL A 26 -36.07 3.51 -3.75
C VAL A 26 -34.70 3.16 -4.30
N SER A 27 -34.19 1.99 -3.90
CA SER A 27 -32.93 1.47 -4.42
C SER A 27 -33.12 0.88 -5.81
N VAL A 28 -32.25 1.26 -6.74
CA VAL A 28 -32.13 0.61 -8.06
C VAL A 28 -30.72 0.00 -8.10
N ASP A 29 -30.61 -1.24 -7.72
CA ASP A 29 -29.34 -1.96 -7.66
C ASP A 29 -29.19 -2.90 -8.86
N PRO A 30 -27.97 -3.15 -9.35
CA PRO A 30 -27.71 -4.18 -10.34
C PRO A 30 -28.00 -5.57 -9.74
N THR A 31 -28.26 -6.54 -10.59
CA THR A 31 -28.37 -7.92 -10.15
C THR A 31 -27.05 -8.40 -9.53
N ALA A 32 -27.11 -9.36 -8.60
CA ALA A 32 -25.91 -9.93 -7.99
C ALA A 32 -24.96 -10.56 -9.04
N GLN A 33 -25.50 -11.03 -10.16
CA GLN A 33 -24.71 -11.54 -11.27
C GLN A 33 -23.98 -10.40 -11.99
N ALA A 34 -24.69 -9.36 -12.41
CA ALA A 34 -24.10 -8.19 -13.07
C ALA A 34 -23.04 -7.52 -12.19
N LEU A 35 -23.29 -7.46 -10.88
CA LEU A 35 -22.32 -6.92 -9.93
C LEU A 35 -21.03 -7.77 -9.88
N ARG A 36 -21.16 -9.13 -9.83
CA ARG A 36 -20.01 -10.03 -9.86
C ARG A 36 -19.22 -9.97 -11.16
N GLU A 37 -19.87 -9.74 -12.27
CA GLU A 37 -19.23 -9.61 -13.58
C GLU A 37 -18.50 -8.27 -13.74
N ALA A 38 -19.05 -7.19 -13.16
CA ALA A 38 -18.49 -5.84 -13.25
C ALA A 38 -17.44 -5.53 -12.17
N THR A 39 -17.36 -6.30 -11.08
CA THR A 39 -16.41 -6.04 -10.00
C THR A 39 -15.11 -6.82 -10.15
N PRO A 40 -13.95 -6.20 -9.84
CA PRO A 40 -12.68 -6.92 -9.85
C PRO A 40 -12.67 -8.04 -8.80
N ARG A 41 -11.94 -9.11 -9.12
CA ARG A 41 -11.72 -10.20 -8.16
C ARG A 41 -10.70 -9.76 -7.12
N VAL A 42 -11.06 -9.87 -5.85
CA VAL A 42 -10.18 -9.55 -4.71
C VAL A 42 -9.60 -10.85 -4.15
N HIS A 43 -8.28 -10.92 -4.09
CA HIS A 43 -7.55 -12.01 -3.45
C HIS A 43 -6.90 -11.48 -2.17
N LEU A 44 -7.22 -12.10 -1.04
CA LEU A 44 -6.60 -11.77 0.24
C LEU A 44 -5.44 -12.74 0.47
N HIS A 45 -4.29 -12.20 0.89
CA HIS A 45 -3.16 -13.00 1.32
C HIS A 45 -2.95 -12.77 2.82
N GLY A 46 -3.49 -13.69 3.61
CA GLY A 46 -3.44 -13.67 5.07
C GLY A 46 -2.48 -14.72 5.65
N PRO A 47 -2.48 -14.88 6.97
CA PRO A 47 -1.62 -15.87 7.64
C PRO A 47 -1.80 -17.31 7.13
N VAL A 48 -3.04 -17.70 6.82
CA VAL A 48 -3.37 -19.05 6.32
C VAL A 48 -2.76 -19.29 4.94
N GLU A 49 -2.88 -18.32 4.03
CA GLU A 49 -2.29 -18.38 2.70
C GLU A 49 -0.77 -18.37 2.77
N ALA A 50 -0.20 -17.53 3.64
CA ALA A 50 1.24 -17.46 3.87
C ALA A 50 1.80 -18.80 4.41
N GLU A 51 1.06 -19.47 5.27
CA GLU A 51 1.45 -20.78 5.82
C GLU A 51 1.41 -21.87 4.75
N ARG A 52 0.38 -21.88 3.91
CA ARG A 52 0.25 -22.80 2.76
C ARG A 52 1.38 -22.64 1.74
N GLU A 53 1.85 -21.41 1.53
CA GLU A 53 2.98 -21.12 0.62
C GLU A 53 4.34 -21.40 1.28
N GLY A 54 4.41 -21.67 2.58
CA GLY A 54 5.63 -21.93 3.32
C GLY A 54 6.60 -20.73 3.30
N ALA A 55 7.86 -20.96 2.92
CA ALA A 55 8.86 -19.90 2.85
C ALA A 55 8.49 -18.78 1.87
N GLY A 56 7.87 -19.13 0.74
CA GLY A 56 7.43 -18.15 -0.28
C GLY A 56 6.33 -17.21 0.20
N GLY A 57 5.43 -17.68 1.08
CA GLY A 57 4.35 -16.88 1.63
C GLY A 57 4.80 -15.88 2.69
N ARG A 58 5.96 -16.13 3.32
CA ARG A 58 6.56 -15.27 4.35
C ARG A 58 7.51 -14.22 3.77
N MET A 59 7.72 -14.21 2.47
CA MET A 59 8.50 -13.18 1.80
C MET A 59 7.77 -11.83 1.87
N ARG A 60 8.52 -10.74 1.80
CA ARG A 60 7.95 -9.39 1.80
C ARG A 60 6.98 -9.17 0.63
N ILE A 61 7.29 -9.72 -0.52
CA ILE A 61 6.36 -9.85 -1.64
C ILE A 61 6.08 -11.35 -1.80
N PRO A 62 4.90 -11.82 -1.38
CA PRO A 62 4.56 -13.24 -1.43
C PRO A 62 4.59 -13.79 -2.87
N GLN A 63 4.86 -15.08 -2.99
CA GLN A 63 4.86 -15.75 -4.30
C GLN A 63 3.51 -15.63 -5.02
N ALA A 64 2.39 -15.66 -4.28
CA ALA A 64 1.07 -15.40 -4.85
C ALA A 64 1.00 -14.03 -5.52
N ALA A 65 1.52 -12.98 -4.87
CA ALA A 65 1.55 -11.64 -5.44
C ALA A 65 2.41 -11.58 -6.71
N LEU A 66 3.58 -12.22 -6.72
CA LEU A 66 4.43 -12.29 -7.90
C LEU A 66 3.76 -13.03 -9.07
N ARG A 67 3.01 -14.09 -8.80
CA ARG A 67 2.22 -14.79 -9.82
C ARG A 67 1.13 -13.88 -10.40
N MET A 68 0.41 -13.14 -9.55
CA MET A 68 -0.62 -12.20 -9.99
C MET A 68 -0.03 -11.06 -10.83
N ILE A 69 1.13 -10.52 -10.43
CA ILE A 69 1.83 -9.49 -11.20
C ILE A 69 2.19 -10.02 -12.60
N ARG A 70 2.80 -11.23 -12.69
CA ARG A 70 3.13 -11.83 -13.99
C ARG A 70 1.90 -12.08 -14.86
N GLN A 71 0.80 -12.49 -14.27
CA GLN A 71 -0.45 -12.69 -15.00
C GLN A 71 -0.99 -11.34 -15.48
N GLY A 72 -1.09 -10.34 -14.62
CA GLY A 72 -1.61 -9.01 -14.99
C GLY A 72 -0.78 -8.33 -16.09
N LEU A 73 0.55 -8.51 -16.06
CA LEU A 73 1.44 -7.97 -17.10
C LEU A 73 1.19 -8.51 -18.51
N ARG A 74 0.46 -9.61 -18.68
CA ARG A 74 0.03 -10.13 -19.98
C ARG A 74 -1.20 -9.39 -20.52
N GLU A 75 -1.95 -8.76 -19.65
CA GLU A 75 -3.22 -8.07 -19.95
C GLU A 75 -3.05 -6.55 -19.98
N GLY A 76 -2.06 -6.02 -19.23
CA GLY A 76 -1.83 -4.58 -19.16
C GLY A 76 -0.84 -4.18 -18.06
N PRO A 77 -0.77 -2.90 -17.72
CA PRO A 77 0.06 -2.41 -16.64
C PRO A 77 -0.46 -2.90 -15.28
N VAL A 78 0.46 -3.17 -14.38
CA VAL A 78 0.14 -3.63 -13.01
C VAL A 78 0.48 -2.53 -12.02
N LEU A 79 -0.49 -2.16 -11.18
CA LEU A 79 -0.31 -1.21 -10.09
C LEU A 79 -0.06 -1.93 -8.77
N ILE A 80 1.01 -1.56 -8.09
CA ILE A 80 1.31 -1.98 -6.72
C ILE A 80 1.19 -0.74 -5.84
N GLN A 81 0.16 -0.71 -5.01
CA GLN A 81 -0.01 0.38 -4.04
C GLN A 81 0.76 0.08 -2.76
N VAL A 82 1.53 1.03 -2.28
CA VAL A 82 2.27 0.98 -1.03
C VAL A 82 1.87 2.11 -0.10
N ALA A 83 1.94 1.87 1.20
CA ALA A 83 1.40 2.78 2.21
C ALA A 83 2.12 4.14 2.26
N SER A 84 3.40 4.21 1.89
CA SER A 84 4.17 5.46 1.96
C SER A 84 5.22 5.57 0.85
N ALA A 85 5.40 6.79 0.35
CA ALA A 85 6.49 7.17 -0.53
C ALA A 85 7.79 7.21 0.23
N GLY A 86 8.87 6.81 -0.46
CA GLY A 86 10.25 7.10 -0.06
C GLY A 86 10.51 6.96 1.44
N TYR A 87 11.66 7.18 1.81
CA TYR A 87 12.26 7.26 3.13
C TYR A 87 11.39 7.92 4.24
N TRP A 88 10.35 7.22 4.74
CA TRP A 88 10.15 7.26 6.17
C TRP A 88 11.00 6.13 6.72
N PRO A 89 12.18 6.43 7.22
CA PRO A 89 13.00 5.42 7.81
C PRO A 89 12.31 5.01 9.11
N THR A 90 11.43 4.01 9.02
CA THR A 90 11.04 3.30 10.21
C THR A 90 12.32 2.86 10.88
N VAL A 91 12.60 3.40 12.03
CA VAL A 91 13.79 3.06 12.78
C VAL A 91 13.50 1.79 13.55
N VAL A 92 14.38 0.82 13.43
CA VAL A 92 14.28 -0.46 14.12
C VAL A 92 15.54 -0.74 14.92
N CYS A 93 15.42 -1.59 15.92
CA CYS A 93 16.57 -2.12 16.63
C CYS A 93 17.49 -2.86 15.66
N ARG A 94 18.78 -2.51 15.64
CA ARG A 94 19.75 -3.17 14.77
C ARG A 94 19.91 -4.65 15.08
N ARG A 95 19.74 -5.03 16.37
CA ARG A 95 19.98 -6.40 16.85
C ARG A 95 18.80 -7.33 16.55
N CYS A 96 17.56 -6.95 16.83
CA CYS A 96 16.41 -7.86 16.73
C CYS A 96 15.36 -7.42 15.68
N GLY A 97 15.49 -6.25 15.06
CA GLY A 97 14.54 -5.76 14.05
C GLY A 97 13.25 -5.18 14.63
N GLU A 98 13.06 -5.17 15.96
CA GLU A 98 11.89 -4.60 16.61
C GLU A 98 11.76 -3.09 16.31
N HIS A 99 10.53 -2.62 16.09
CA HIS A 99 10.26 -1.21 15.81
C HIS A 99 10.68 -0.31 16.96
N ALA A 100 11.50 0.69 16.67
CA ALA A 100 11.97 1.61 17.67
C ALA A 100 10.91 2.67 17.99
N ARG A 101 10.56 2.80 19.26
CA ARG A 101 9.60 3.75 19.76
C ARG A 101 10.24 4.69 20.76
N CYS A 102 9.71 5.91 20.81
CA CYS A 102 10.14 6.95 21.75
C CYS A 102 9.85 6.50 23.20
N GLY A 103 10.84 6.55 24.05
CA GLY A 103 10.69 6.21 25.48
C GLY A 103 9.74 7.16 26.25
N ARG A 104 9.40 8.32 25.69
CA ARG A 104 8.52 9.31 26.36
C ARG A 104 7.06 9.22 25.90
N CYS A 105 6.81 9.16 24.58
CA CYS A 105 5.45 9.26 24.04
C CYS A 105 5.03 8.01 23.26
N SER A 106 5.90 6.99 23.22
CA SER A 106 5.70 5.75 22.44
C SER A 106 5.52 5.97 20.92
N GLY A 107 5.73 7.19 20.44
CA GLY A 107 5.70 7.52 19.02
C GLY A 107 6.81 6.81 18.24
N PRO A 108 6.65 6.60 16.93
CA PRO A 108 7.66 5.97 16.11
C PRO A 108 8.91 6.87 16.03
N LEU A 109 10.09 6.25 16.08
CA LEU A 109 11.33 6.96 15.77
C LEU A 109 11.53 7.02 14.26
N THR A 110 12.04 8.16 13.81
CA THR A 110 12.46 8.40 12.42
C THR A 110 13.95 8.74 12.39
N MET A 111 14.57 8.64 11.22
CA MET A 111 15.98 8.94 11.04
C MET A 111 16.13 9.83 9.79
N ASN A 112 16.82 10.94 9.88
CA ASN A 112 17.07 11.80 8.74
C ASN A 112 18.17 11.23 7.81
N ALA A 113 18.51 11.95 6.75
CA ALA A 113 19.51 11.52 5.76
C ALA A 113 20.92 11.41 6.38
N GLU A 114 21.20 12.20 7.39
CA GLU A 114 22.46 12.22 8.14
C GLU A 114 22.54 11.11 9.20
N GLY A 115 21.50 10.28 9.34
CA GLY A 115 21.48 9.18 10.29
C GLY A 115 21.09 9.59 11.73
N VAL A 116 20.61 10.81 11.92
CA VAL A 116 20.16 11.30 13.24
C VAL A 116 18.72 10.86 13.48
N ALA A 117 18.50 10.15 14.58
CA ALA A 117 17.17 9.68 14.96
C ALA A 117 16.40 10.75 15.76
N SER A 118 15.08 10.83 15.53
CA SER A 118 14.16 11.67 16.30
C SER A 118 12.77 11.03 16.41
N CYS A 119 11.97 11.47 17.34
CA CYS A 119 10.59 11.01 17.46
C CYS A 119 9.67 11.75 16.47
N ALA A 120 8.93 11.02 15.65
CA ALA A 120 7.99 11.61 14.69
C ALA A 120 6.82 12.38 15.35
N TRP A 121 6.48 12.05 16.60
CA TRP A 121 5.36 12.73 17.30
C TRP A 121 5.79 13.91 18.13
N CYS A 122 6.85 13.77 18.91
CA CYS A 122 7.27 14.81 19.84
C CYS A 122 8.58 15.51 19.45
N GLY A 123 9.19 15.16 18.34
CA GLY A 123 10.41 15.79 17.81
C GLY A 123 11.68 15.51 18.62
N ARG A 124 11.58 14.82 19.75
CA ARG A 124 12.75 14.63 20.63
C ARG A 124 13.75 13.63 20.08
N ASP A 125 15.01 13.89 20.39
CA ASP A 125 16.08 12.93 20.27
C ASP A 125 15.80 11.72 21.18
N PRO A 126 15.94 10.49 20.68
CA PRO A 126 15.76 9.27 21.49
C PRO A 126 16.82 9.10 22.58
N GLY A 127 17.91 9.87 22.58
CA GLY A 127 18.98 9.82 23.58
C GLY A 127 19.55 8.41 23.76
N SER A 128 19.64 7.96 25.01
CA SER A 128 20.09 6.61 25.35
C SER A 128 19.00 5.54 25.15
N TRP A 129 18.35 5.51 23.97
CA TRP A 129 17.33 4.53 23.66
C TRP A 129 17.78 3.09 23.89
N ARG A 130 16.90 2.27 24.43
CA ARG A 130 17.08 0.83 24.58
C ARG A 130 15.90 0.08 24.01
N CYS A 131 16.19 -0.98 23.27
CA CYS A 131 15.17 -1.86 22.74
C CYS A 131 14.44 -2.60 23.90
N PRO A 132 13.11 -2.48 23.98
CA PRO A 132 12.35 -3.18 25.04
C PRO A 132 12.40 -4.70 24.89
N HIS A 133 12.66 -5.21 23.69
CA HIS A 133 12.69 -6.65 23.40
C HIS A 133 14.05 -7.31 23.68
N CYS A 134 15.16 -6.68 23.31
CA CYS A 134 16.48 -7.30 23.40
C CYS A 134 17.54 -6.45 24.12
N SER A 135 17.16 -5.31 24.68
CA SER A 135 18.03 -4.34 25.35
C SER A 135 19.17 -3.77 24.47
N GLY A 136 19.14 -4.02 23.16
CA GLY A 136 20.07 -3.43 22.19
C GLY A 136 19.95 -1.91 22.17
N ARG A 137 21.07 -1.20 21.93
CA ARG A 137 21.13 0.27 21.94
C ARG A 137 21.27 0.88 20.57
N GLU A 138 21.53 0.08 19.55
CA GLU A 138 21.78 0.56 18.20
C GLU A 138 20.49 0.59 17.39
N LEU A 139 20.30 1.71 16.73
CA LEU A 139 19.22 1.96 15.81
C LEU A 139 19.70 1.78 14.36
N ARG A 140 18.84 1.29 13.50
CA ARG A 140 19.03 1.34 12.05
C ARG A 140 17.76 1.76 11.35
N GLY A 141 17.90 2.51 10.26
CA GLY A 141 16.80 2.74 9.35
C GLY A 141 16.35 1.43 8.71
N ALA A 142 15.09 1.08 8.82
CA ALA A 142 14.49 0.08 7.96
C ALA A 142 13.91 0.83 6.76
N ARG A 143 14.50 0.63 5.58
CA ARG A 143 13.93 1.16 4.33
C ARG A 143 12.64 0.41 4.07
N VAL A 144 11.51 1.06 4.28
CA VAL A 144 10.20 0.57 3.87
C VAL A 144 9.56 1.68 3.05
N GLY A 145 9.70 1.63 1.75
CA GLY A 145 9.13 2.61 0.85
C GLY A 145 8.90 2.03 -0.54
N SER A 146 8.25 2.82 -1.39
CA SER A 146 8.02 2.53 -2.81
C SER A 146 9.31 2.14 -3.53
N SER A 147 10.40 2.86 -3.31
CA SER A 147 11.70 2.61 -3.96
C SER A 147 12.23 1.20 -3.68
N ARG A 148 12.17 0.73 -2.43
CA ARG A 148 12.60 -0.64 -2.13
C ARG A 148 11.70 -1.69 -2.77
N THR A 149 10.39 -1.42 -2.83
CA THR A 149 9.45 -2.31 -3.53
C THR A 149 9.74 -2.33 -5.02
N ALA A 150 9.97 -1.15 -5.62
CA ALA A 150 10.32 -1.03 -7.01
C ALA A 150 11.64 -1.76 -7.35
N GLU A 151 12.69 -1.58 -6.54
CA GLU A 151 13.97 -2.28 -6.70
C GLU A 151 13.83 -3.81 -6.60
N GLU A 152 13.01 -4.31 -5.66
CA GLU A 152 12.79 -5.74 -5.48
C GLU A 152 12.00 -6.34 -6.63
N ILE A 153 10.98 -5.63 -7.11
CA ILE A 153 10.22 -6.03 -8.31
C ILE A 153 11.12 -6.03 -9.54
N ALA A 154 11.92 -4.97 -9.76
CA ALA A 154 12.82 -4.88 -10.89
C ALA A 154 13.85 -6.02 -10.93
N ARG A 155 14.34 -6.44 -9.76
CA ARG A 155 15.24 -7.61 -9.68
C ARG A 155 14.54 -8.94 -9.93
N THR A 156 13.27 -9.05 -9.52
CA THR A 156 12.49 -10.29 -9.62
C THR A 156 11.85 -10.47 -11.00
N LEU A 157 11.57 -9.35 -11.68
CA LEU A 157 10.91 -9.29 -13.00
C LEU A 157 11.73 -8.41 -13.95
N PRO A 158 12.92 -8.86 -14.37
CA PRO A 158 13.82 -8.06 -15.22
C PRO A 158 13.23 -7.74 -16.61
N GLU A 159 12.23 -8.50 -17.04
CA GLU A 159 11.48 -8.28 -18.27
C GLU A 159 10.51 -7.11 -18.23
N ALA A 160 10.11 -6.68 -17.03
CA ALA A 160 9.15 -5.60 -16.84
C ALA A 160 9.85 -4.25 -16.63
N SER A 161 9.23 -3.19 -17.14
CA SER A 161 9.57 -1.82 -16.73
C SER A 161 8.97 -1.53 -15.36
N VAL A 162 9.76 -1.05 -14.42
CA VAL A 162 9.26 -0.65 -13.11
C VAL A 162 9.33 0.85 -12.96
N LEU A 163 8.19 1.47 -12.72
CA LEU A 163 8.04 2.91 -12.50
C LEU A 163 7.62 3.16 -11.05
N GLU A 164 8.18 4.18 -10.44
CA GLU A 164 7.80 4.63 -9.11
C GLU A 164 6.99 5.92 -9.21
N SER A 165 5.83 5.97 -8.53
CA SER A 165 4.98 7.15 -8.47
C SER A 165 4.74 7.57 -7.02
N SER A 166 5.02 8.84 -6.73
CA SER A 166 4.83 9.43 -5.41
C SER A 166 4.30 10.86 -5.53
N ALA A 167 3.90 11.47 -4.43
CA ALA A 167 3.46 12.86 -4.43
C ALA A 167 4.52 13.84 -4.99
N ALA A 168 5.81 13.52 -4.79
CA ALA A 168 6.93 14.32 -5.29
C ALA A 168 7.26 14.05 -6.77
N HIS A 169 7.02 12.82 -7.25
CA HIS A 169 7.35 12.39 -8.61
C HIS A 169 6.21 11.52 -9.14
N ARG A 170 5.25 12.14 -9.81
CA ARG A 170 4.13 11.42 -10.42
C ARG A 170 4.51 10.87 -11.78
N VAL A 171 4.18 9.61 -12.00
CA VAL A 171 4.30 8.98 -13.32
C VAL A 171 3.33 9.65 -14.29
N SER A 172 3.77 9.83 -15.55
CA SER A 172 2.94 10.33 -16.64
C SER A 172 1.73 9.42 -16.88
N ARG A 173 0.66 9.99 -17.42
CA ARG A 173 -0.53 9.25 -17.85
C ARG A 173 -0.24 8.31 -19.02
N THR A 174 0.75 8.64 -19.83
CA THR A 174 1.17 7.80 -20.95
C THR A 174 2.24 6.83 -20.47
N LEU A 175 1.95 5.55 -20.52
CA LEU A 175 2.87 4.49 -20.14
C LEU A 175 3.65 3.98 -21.35
N PRO A 176 4.85 3.37 -21.13
CA PRO A 176 5.57 2.67 -22.18
C PRO A 176 4.73 1.51 -22.77
N SER A 177 4.89 1.22 -24.04
CA SER A 177 4.22 0.10 -24.74
C SER A 177 4.75 -1.29 -24.36
N ARG A 178 5.59 -1.39 -23.32
CA ARG A 178 6.14 -2.64 -22.79
C ARG A 178 5.48 -3.00 -21.46
N PRO A 179 5.54 -4.28 -21.00
CA PRO A 179 5.02 -4.69 -19.71
C PRO A 179 5.53 -3.78 -18.59
N THR A 180 4.64 -3.12 -17.88
CA THR A 180 5.00 -2.08 -16.90
C THR A 180 4.36 -2.36 -15.53
N VAL A 181 5.18 -2.36 -14.49
CA VAL A 181 4.74 -2.34 -13.10
C VAL A 181 4.89 -0.93 -12.56
N ILE A 182 3.85 -0.41 -11.95
CA ILE A 182 3.85 0.91 -11.30
C ILE A 182 3.76 0.69 -9.80
N VAL A 183 4.77 1.13 -9.07
CA VAL A 183 4.75 1.14 -7.60
C VAL A 183 4.37 2.55 -7.15
N ALA A 184 3.16 2.70 -6.64
CA ALA A 184 2.62 4.00 -6.28
C ALA A 184 2.27 4.10 -4.81
N THR A 185 2.38 5.32 -4.27
CA THR A 185 1.82 5.64 -2.96
C THR A 185 0.39 6.09 -3.09
N ALA A 186 -0.40 5.96 -2.01
CA ALA A 186 -1.78 6.39 -1.99
C ALA A 186 -1.93 7.85 -2.47
N GLY A 187 -2.81 8.07 -3.44
CA GLY A 187 -3.06 9.37 -4.07
C GLY A 187 -2.05 9.78 -5.15
N ALA A 188 -1.07 8.92 -5.48
CA ALA A 188 -0.13 9.14 -6.58
C ALA A 188 -0.28 8.09 -7.70
N GLU A 189 -1.34 7.33 -7.68
CA GLU A 189 -1.67 6.36 -8.72
C GLU A 189 -1.89 7.11 -10.06
N PRO A 190 -1.26 6.68 -11.16
CA PRO A 190 -1.52 7.27 -12.46
C PRO A 190 -2.89 6.84 -12.98
N HIS A 191 -3.58 7.75 -13.64
CA HIS A 191 -4.71 7.41 -14.49
C HIS A 191 -4.17 6.85 -15.80
N VAL A 192 -4.33 5.56 -16.01
CA VAL A 192 -3.99 4.90 -17.27
C VAL A 192 -5.26 4.81 -18.09
N GLU A 193 -5.23 5.39 -19.27
CA GLU A 193 -6.28 5.17 -20.27
C GLU A 193 -6.09 3.76 -20.84
N GLY A 194 -7.12 2.91 -20.65
CA GLY A 194 -7.14 1.53 -21.15
C GLY A 194 -7.41 1.45 -22.63
#